data_56bd212f7b08311f7799504c85cfd9b8
#
_entry.id   56bd212f7b08311f7799504c85cfd9b8
#
_cell.length_a   1.000
_cell.length_b   1.000
_cell.length_c   1.000
_cell.angle_alpha   90.00
_cell.angle_beta   90.00
_cell.angle_gamma   90.00
#
_symmetry.space_group_name_H-M   'P 1'
#
loop_
_entity.id
_entity.type
_entity.pdbx_description
1 polymer ?
#
loop_
_entity_poly.entity_id
_entity_poly.type
_entity_poly.pdbx_seq_one_letter_code
_entity_poly.pdbx_strand_id
1 'polypeptide(L)'
;MSYVDGFVIPVPKRKVAAYRKMAQIGKREWMKHGALQYFECVGDDLASMPGASNFKRMAKLKPGETVFFSFIVYRNKAHRNAVNKKVMASMPSMPKEMPFDMKRMAFGGFRTLVEAGKG
;
A
#
# COMPACT_ATOMS: atom_id res chain seq x y z
N MET A 1 7.66 -10.57 16.45
CA MET A 1 6.65 -9.56 16.10
C MET A 1 6.72 -9.28 14.60
N SER A 2 5.60 -9.04 13.98
CA SER A 2 5.54 -8.80 12.54
C SER A 2 6.13 -7.44 12.16
N TYR A 3 6.34 -7.27 10.86
CA TYR A 3 6.82 -6.04 10.26
C TYR A 3 5.88 -5.66 9.12
N VAL A 4 5.55 -4.39 8.98
CA VAL A 4 4.55 -3.93 8.02
C VAL A 4 5.12 -2.82 7.14
N ASP A 5 5.04 -2.99 5.82
CA ASP A 5 5.22 -1.90 4.88
C ASP A 5 3.86 -1.25 4.65
N GLY A 6 3.78 0.07 4.88
CA GLY A 6 2.55 0.81 4.73
C GLY A 6 2.65 1.87 3.65
N PHE A 7 1.55 2.09 2.95
CA PHE A 7 1.46 3.03 1.82
C PHE A 7 0.21 3.88 1.94
N VAL A 8 0.32 5.15 1.61
CA VAL A 8 -0.82 6.03 1.42
C VAL A 8 -0.67 6.66 0.04
N ILE A 9 -1.64 6.42 -0.84
CA ILE A 9 -1.47 6.70 -2.26
C ILE A 9 -2.71 7.43 -2.81
N PRO A 10 -2.60 8.72 -3.19
CA PRO A 10 -3.68 9.39 -3.93
C PRO A 10 -3.80 8.81 -5.34
N VAL A 11 -5.01 8.49 -5.75
CA VAL A 11 -5.29 7.91 -7.08
C VAL A 11 -6.47 8.63 -7.70
N PRO A 12 -6.36 9.13 -8.95
CA PRO A 12 -7.53 9.66 -9.64
C PRO A 12 -8.62 8.60 -9.75
N LYS A 13 -9.86 8.97 -9.42
CA LYS A 13 -10.98 8.02 -9.47
C LYS A 13 -11.11 7.33 -10.83
N ARG A 14 -10.84 8.07 -11.91
CA ARG A 14 -10.88 7.51 -13.27
C ARG A 14 -9.79 6.46 -13.54
N LYS A 15 -8.77 6.39 -12.69
CA LYS A 15 -7.63 5.46 -12.84
C LYS A 15 -7.66 4.30 -11.85
N VAL A 16 -8.73 4.17 -11.06
CA VAL A 16 -8.83 3.10 -10.05
C VAL A 16 -8.78 1.72 -10.70
N ALA A 17 -9.42 1.54 -11.88
CA ALA A 17 -9.38 0.26 -12.58
C ALA A 17 -7.94 -0.11 -12.99
N ALA A 18 -7.18 0.85 -13.50
CA ALA A 18 -5.77 0.64 -13.87
C ALA A 18 -4.92 0.35 -12.63
N TYR A 19 -5.16 1.08 -11.54
CA TYR A 19 -4.49 0.84 -10.27
C TYR A 19 -4.76 -0.58 -9.76
N ARG A 20 -6.01 -1.02 -9.83
CA ARG A 20 -6.40 -2.36 -9.40
C ARG A 20 -5.66 -3.45 -10.15
N LYS A 21 -5.51 -3.31 -11.47
CA LYS A 21 -4.75 -4.28 -12.28
C LYS A 21 -3.30 -4.35 -11.83
N MET A 22 -2.67 -3.21 -11.62
CA MET A 22 -1.30 -3.13 -11.13
C MET A 22 -1.17 -3.76 -9.73
N ALA A 23 -2.11 -3.46 -8.85
CA ALA A 23 -2.12 -3.99 -7.48
C ALA A 23 -2.29 -5.51 -7.47
N GLN A 24 -3.06 -6.08 -8.41
CA GLN A 24 -3.20 -7.53 -8.50
C GLN A 24 -1.92 -8.22 -8.93
N ILE A 25 -1.13 -7.58 -9.78
CA ILE A 25 0.21 -8.06 -10.12
C ILE A 25 1.09 -8.05 -8.88
N GLY A 26 1.08 -6.92 -8.14
CA GLY A 26 1.81 -6.79 -6.89
C GLY A 26 1.43 -7.88 -5.88
N LYS A 27 0.13 -8.06 -5.66
CA LYS A 27 -0.37 -9.10 -4.75
C LYS A 27 0.23 -10.47 -5.09
N ARG A 28 0.17 -10.84 -6.36
CA ARG A 28 0.65 -12.14 -6.82
C ARG A 28 2.14 -12.29 -6.56
N GLU A 29 2.93 -11.26 -6.88
CA GLU A 29 4.38 -11.33 -6.73
C GLU A 29 4.82 -11.34 -5.27
N TRP A 30 4.25 -10.48 -4.43
CA TRP A 30 4.60 -10.46 -3.01
C TRP A 30 4.22 -11.74 -2.29
N MET A 31 3.01 -12.26 -2.55
CA MET A 31 2.58 -13.51 -1.93
C MET A 31 3.41 -14.70 -2.43
N LYS A 32 3.74 -14.73 -3.72
CA LYS A 32 4.60 -15.77 -4.31
C LYS A 32 5.97 -15.84 -3.60
N HIS A 33 6.52 -14.71 -3.23
CA HIS A 33 7.84 -14.63 -2.63
C HIS A 33 7.84 -14.65 -1.10
N GLY A 34 6.68 -14.85 -0.49
CA GLY A 34 6.62 -15.18 0.92
C GLY A 34 6.03 -14.13 1.85
N ALA A 35 5.49 -13.02 1.34
CA ALA A 35 4.75 -12.10 2.19
C ALA A 35 3.60 -12.84 2.90
N LEU A 36 3.31 -12.47 4.15
CA LEU A 36 2.27 -13.12 4.93
C LEU A 36 0.87 -12.63 4.56
N GLN A 37 0.73 -11.32 4.33
CA GLN A 37 -0.55 -10.70 3.97
C GLN A 37 -0.29 -9.52 3.04
N TYR A 38 -1.27 -9.24 2.19
CA TYR A 38 -1.21 -8.15 1.23
C TYR A 38 -2.59 -7.51 1.11
N PHE A 39 -2.70 -6.21 1.42
CA PHE A 39 -3.97 -5.50 1.38
C PHE A 39 -3.86 -4.21 0.61
N GLU A 40 -4.86 -3.97 -0.27
CA GLU A 40 -5.06 -2.69 -0.96
C GLU A 40 -6.45 -2.21 -0.60
N CYS A 41 -6.55 -1.15 0.18
CA CYS A 41 -7.83 -0.65 0.67
C CYS A 41 -8.10 0.73 0.09
N VAL A 42 -9.28 0.90 -0.50
CA VAL A 42 -9.70 2.19 -1.06
C VAL A 42 -10.51 2.98 -0.03
N GLY A 43 -10.27 4.30 0.03
CA GLY A 43 -10.96 5.17 0.96
C GLY A 43 -12.48 5.11 0.79
N ASP A 44 -13.19 5.00 1.91
CA ASP A 44 -14.65 4.90 1.94
C ASP A 44 -15.22 5.97 2.89
N ASP A 45 -14.95 5.85 4.18
CA ASP A 45 -15.37 6.84 5.17
C ASP A 45 -14.15 7.63 5.66
N LEU A 46 -13.97 8.81 5.08
CA LEU A 46 -12.81 9.66 5.34
C LEU A 46 -13.19 10.94 6.09
N ALA A 47 -14.36 10.96 6.71
CA ALA A 47 -14.81 12.14 7.45
C ALA A 47 -13.90 12.45 8.63
N SER A 48 -13.78 13.75 8.94
CA SER A 48 -12.96 14.19 10.07
C SER A 48 -13.61 13.87 11.40
N MET A 49 -12.81 13.47 12.37
CA MET A 49 -13.21 13.43 13.77
C MET A 49 -12.84 14.76 14.43
N PRO A 50 -13.62 15.22 15.45
CA PRO A 50 -13.21 16.40 16.21
C PRO A 50 -11.83 16.22 16.81
N GLY A 51 -10.97 17.23 16.61
CA GLY A 51 -9.62 17.23 17.15
C GLY A 51 -8.60 16.41 16.37
N ALA A 52 -9.00 15.77 15.26
CA ALA A 52 -8.09 14.97 14.44
C ALA A 52 -8.10 15.46 12.99
N SER A 53 -6.99 15.22 12.29
CA SER A 53 -6.92 15.40 10.86
C SER A 53 -7.60 14.23 10.14
N ASN A 54 -7.57 14.21 8.82
CA ASN A 54 -8.10 13.12 8.02
C ASN A 54 -7.14 12.78 6.88
N PHE A 55 -7.39 11.63 6.24
CA PHE A 55 -6.53 11.18 5.16
C PHE A 55 -6.60 12.08 3.93
N LYS A 56 -7.74 12.70 3.66
CA LYS A 56 -7.85 13.65 2.53
C LYS A 56 -6.84 14.78 2.67
N ARG A 57 -6.76 15.36 3.86
CA ARG A 57 -5.85 16.46 4.14
C ARG A 57 -4.40 15.98 4.17
N MET A 58 -4.14 14.88 4.85
CA MET A 58 -2.80 14.33 4.97
C MET A 58 -2.22 13.95 3.62
N ALA A 59 -3.01 13.33 2.76
CA ALA A 59 -2.59 12.89 1.42
C ALA A 59 -2.70 14.00 0.37
N LYS A 60 -3.19 15.18 0.75
CA LYS A 60 -3.37 16.33 -0.15
C LYS A 60 -4.18 15.95 -1.39
N LEU A 61 -5.34 15.32 -1.19
CA LEU A 61 -6.19 14.89 -2.29
C LEU A 61 -6.68 16.08 -3.10
N LYS A 62 -6.57 15.95 -4.43
CA LYS A 62 -7.14 16.90 -5.38
C LYS A 62 -8.58 16.48 -5.71
N PRO A 63 -9.39 17.43 -6.26
CA PRO A 63 -10.73 17.04 -6.74
C PRO A 63 -10.64 15.87 -7.72
N GLY A 64 -11.56 14.92 -7.58
CA GLY A 64 -11.59 13.73 -8.43
C GLY A 64 -10.62 12.63 -8.03
N GLU A 65 -9.95 12.76 -6.90
CA GLU A 65 -9.05 11.72 -6.38
C GLU A 65 -9.66 11.00 -5.19
N THR A 66 -9.26 9.74 -5.05
CA THR A 66 -9.45 8.97 -3.82
C THR A 66 -8.08 8.62 -3.24
N VAL A 67 -8.05 7.94 -2.10
CA VAL A 67 -6.81 7.53 -1.47
C VAL A 67 -6.83 6.03 -1.22
N PHE A 68 -5.71 5.37 -1.47
CA PHE A 68 -5.51 3.98 -1.08
C PHE A 68 -4.65 3.92 0.17
N PHE A 69 -5.05 3.08 1.09
CA PHE A 69 -4.28 2.69 2.27
C PHE A 69 -3.92 1.22 2.07
N SER A 70 -2.64 0.96 1.89
CA SER A 70 -2.18 -0.37 1.50
C SER A 70 -1.11 -0.83 2.46
N PHE A 71 -1.06 -2.13 2.72
CA PHE A 71 -0.01 -2.65 3.59
C PHE A 71 0.31 -4.11 3.27
N ILE A 72 1.56 -4.46 3.54
CA ILE A 72 2.08 -5.81 3.35
C ILE A 72 2.70 -6.23 4.69
N VAL A 73 2.37 -7.46 5.13
CA VAL A 73 2.81 -7.98 6.42
C VAL A 73 3.87 -9.05 6.23
N TYR A 74 4.94 -8.96 7.04
CA TYR A 74 6.06 -9.90 7.05
C TYR A 74 6.34 -10.38 8.48
N ARG A 75 7.09 -11.46 8.64
CA ARG A 75 7.45 -11.97 9.96
C ARG A 75 8.31 -11.00 10.76
N ASN A 76 9.27 -10.35 10.08
CA ASN A 76 10.19 -9.40 10.67
C ASN A 76 10.86 -8.60 9.55
N LYS A 77 11.74 -7.68 9.91
CA LYS A 77 12.40 -6.80 8.93
C LYS A 77 13.30 -7.58 7.98
N ALA A 78 14.04 -8.58 8.47
CA ALA A 78 14.89 -9.39 7.63
C ALA A 78 14.09 -10.16 6.59
N HIS A 79 12.96 -10.71 6.99
CA HIS A 79 12.02 -11.38 6.08
C HIS A 79 11.49 -10.41 5.01
N ARG A 80 11.09 -9.20 5.42
CA ARG A 80 10.66 -8.16 4.50
C ARG A 80 11.73 -7.84 3.46
N ASN A 81 12.98 -7.67 3.91
CA ASN A 81 14.08 -7.34 3.02
C ASN A 81 14.33 -8.47 2.01
N ALA A 82 14.26 -9.71 2.46
CA ALA A 82 14.43 -10.88 1.58
C ALA A 82 13.32 -10.99 0.54
N VAL A 83 12.05 -10.80 0.97
CA VAL A 83 10.91 -10.85 0.05
C VAL A 83 11.00 -9.72 -0.98
N ASN A 84 11.28 -8.50 -0.55
CA ASN A 84 11.39 -7.37 -1.46
C ASN A 84 12.50 -7.57 -2.50
N LYS A 85 13.62 -8.13 -2.09
CA LYS A 85 14.73 -8.42 -3.00
C LYS A 85 14.28 -9.39 -4.10
N LYS A 86 13.56 -10.44 -3.74
CA LYS A 86 13.05 -11.42 -4.71
C LYS A 86 12.01 -10.80 -5.63
N VAL A 87 11.10 -10.00 -5.09
CA VAL A 87 10.07 -9.31 -5.88
C VAL A 87 10.72 -8.38 -6.91
N MET A 88 11.67 -7.56 -6.48
CA MET A 88 12.36 -6.63 -7.38
C MET A 88 13.10 -7.35 -8.51
N ALA A 89 13.65 -8.53 -8.23
CA ALA A 89 14.36 -9.32 -9.23
C ALA A 89 13.43 -9.99 -10.25
N SER A 90 12.17 -10.26 -9.90
CA SER A 90 11.24 -11.03 -10.73
C SER A 90 10.01 -10.26 -11.19
N MET A 91 9.85 -9.00 -10.75
CA MET A 91 8.68 -8.21 -11.08
C MET A 91 8.53 -8.03 -12.59
N PRO A 92 7.35 -8.30 -13.16
CA PRO A 92 7.09 -7.98 -14.56
C PRO A 92 7.25 -6.48 -14.82
N SER A 93 7.47 -6.12 -16.08
CA SER A 93 7.56 -4.71 -16.47
C SER A 93 6.34 -3.94 -16.02
N MET A 94 6.58 -2.82 -15.36
CA MET A 94 5.50 -1.92 -14.95
C MET A 94 5.14 -0.98 -16.09
N PRO A 95 3.90 -0.45 -16.13
CA PRO A 95 3.53 0.52 -17.15
C PRO A 95 4.42 1.76 -17.06
N LYS A 96 4.72 2.37 -18.22
CA LYS A 96 5.52 3.60 -18.29
C LYS A 96 4.86 4.72 -17.50
N GLU A 97 3.55 4.81 -17.59
CA GLU A 97 2.77 5.81 -16.87
C GLU A 97 2.07 5.15 -15.71
N MET A 98 2.43 5.55 -14.50
CA MET A 98 1.81 5.02 -13.30
C MET A 98 0.40 5.59 -13.13
N PRO A 99 -0.58 4.81 -12.63
CA PRO A 99 -1.94 5.31 -12.42
C PRO A 99 -2.08 6.21 -11.20
N PHE A 100 -0.99 6.80 -10.73
CA PHE A 100 -0.97 7.72 -9.60
C PHE A 100 0.30 8.57 -9.63
N ASP A 101 0.31 9.65 -8.84
CA ASP A 101 1.46 10.54 -8.72
C ASP A 101 2.44 10.00 -7.67
N MET A 102 3.56 9.48 -8.12
CA MET A 102 4.61 8.92 -7.25
C MET A 102 5.10 9.92 -6.20
N LYS A 103 5.10 11.22 -6.52
CA LYS A 103 5.61 12.24 -5.61
C LYS A 103 4.73 12.43 -4.38
N ARG A 104 3.45 12.04 -4.46
CA ARG A 104 2.51 12.17 -3.35
C ARG A 104 2.25 10.86 -2.62
N MET A 105 2.89 9.78 -3.07
CA MET A 105 2.81 8.50 -2.37
C MET A 105 3.67 8.57 -1.11
N ALA A 106 3.08 8.24 0.03
CA ALA A 106 3.83 8.06 1.27
C ALA A 106 4.08 6.57 1.48
N PHE A 107 5.29 6.23 1.90
CA PHE A 107 5.70 4.85 2.13
C PHE A 107 6.61 4.77 3.34
N GLY A 108 6.47 3.70 4.10
CA GLY A 108 7.37 3.44 5.21
C GLY A 108 7.26 2.03 5.74
N GLY A 109 8.32 1.58 6.40
CA GLY A 109 8.34 0.31 7.09
C GLY A 109 8.12 0.51 8.58
N PHE A 110 7.30 -0.35 9.19
CA PHE A 110 6.86 -0.21 10.56
C PHE A 110 7.07 -1.53 11.31
N ARG A 111 7.76 -1.44 12.42
CA ARG A 111 7.92 -2.56 13.34
C ARG A 111 6.67 -2.64 14.22
N THR A 112 6.02 -3.81 14.25
CA THR A 112 4.85 -3.99 15.09
C THR A 112 5.27 -3.93 16.56
N LEU A 113 4.60 -3.11 17.33
CA LEU A 113 4.86 -2.93 18.77
C LEU A 113 3.86 -3.73 19.60
N VAL A 114 2.60 -3.73 19.19
CA VAL A 114 1.53 -4.48 19.85
C VAL A 114 0.78 -5.24 18.77
N GLU A 115 0.57 -6.52 18.97
CA GLU A 115 -0.01 -7.38 17.94
C GLU A 115 -1.04 -8.30 18.54
N ALA A 116 -2.17 -8.42 17.84
CA ALA A 116 -3.20 -9.39 18.11
C ALA A 116 -3.87 -9.78 16.81
N GLY A 117 -4.40 -10.98 16.73
CA GLY A 117 -5.09 -11.44 15.53
C GLY A 117 -5.59 -12.85 15.69
N LYS A 118 -6.58 -13.20 14.84
CA LYS A 118 -7.08 -14.59 14.73
C LYS A 118 -6.46 -15.15 13.45
N GLY A 119 -5.64 -16.14 13.60
CA GLY A 119 -4.85 -16.69 12.50
C GLY A 119 -5.53 -17.77 11.75
#